data_ed2e0949e90e6d213b0e02aa709eb1e5
#
_entry.id   ed2e0949e90e6d213b0e02aa709eb1e5
#
_cell.length_a   1.000
_cell.length_b   1.000
_cell.length_c   1.000
_cell.angle_alpha   90.00
_cell.angle_beta   90.00
_cell.angle_gamma   90.00
#
_symmetry.space_group_name_H-M   'P 1'
#
loop_
_entity.id
_entity.type
_entity.pdbx_description
1 polymer ?
#
loop_
_entity_poly.entity_id
_entity_poly.type
_entity_poly.pdbx_seq_one_letter_code
_entity_poly.pdbx_strand_id
1 'polypeptide(L)'
;MSQKESNGKGILSSLDWWTIGIYLALLAVGWLSVCGATYSFEETDIFSLDTRSGMQILWIGTSICLGFIILMMDDRVFDTFAYVLYALFLLVLLATIFNPHEIKGSRSWLVMGPLRIQPAEFAKFATALAAAKLMSTYGFSLSRNRDFLAACAVIITPMLLIIGQKETGSALVYTSFFLMMYREGMPGSILFTGVAMVAYFVVGIRFEEVALWQMPVSLGKFLVLLMVHIFTVCMVRVYCRDKRLVRHLALTVVGVTTVSLLFSKFIIPFDIVWA
;
A
#
# COMPACT_ATOMS: atom_id res chain seq x y z
N MET A 1 18.89 29.55 -7.11
CA MET A 1 18.84 30.54 -8.18
C MET A 1 18.07 29.95 -9.33
N SER A 2 16.85 30.30 -9.52
CA SER A 2 16.08 30.58 -10.73
C SER A 2 14.60 30.63 -10.38
N GLN A 3 14.22 31.67 -9.64
CA GLN A 3 12.86 32.21 -9.71
C GLN A 3 12.87 33.20 -10.88
N LYS A 4 12.52 32.73 -12.05
CA LYS A 4 12.20 33.63 -13.15
C LYS A 4 11.12 33.02 -14.03
N GLU A 5 10.05 33.83 -14.19
CA GLU A 5 9.00 33.69 -15.18
C GLU A 5 7.84 32.73 -14.88
N SER A 6 7.09 33.01 -13.80
CA SER A 6 5.67 32.67 -13.71
C SER A 6 4.82 33.93 -13.97
N ASN A 7 5.03 34.60 -15.10
CA ASN A 7 4.20 35.72 -15.51
C ASN A 7 3.43 35.31 -16.77
N GLY A 8 2.12 35.06 -16.65
CA GLY A 8 1.18 35.12 -17.77
C GLY A 8 0.82 33.80 -18.47
N LYS A 9 1.27 32.64 -18.01
CA LYS A 9 0.74 31.37 -18.53
C LYS A 9 -0.53 31.03 -17.79
N GLY A 10 -1.67 31.03 -18.48
CA GLY A 10 -2.95 30.64 -17.89
C GLY A 10 -2.86 29.23 -17.29
N ILE A 11 -3.68 28.94 -16.28
CA ILE A 11 -3.74 27.64 -15.59
C ILE A 11 -3.76 26.47 -16.58
N LEU A 12 -4.46 26.61 -17.70
CA LEU A 12 -4.57 25.61 -18.75
C LEU A 12 -3.24 25.29 -19.49
N SER A 13 -2.29 26.23 -19.52
CA SER A 13 -0.98 26.01 -20.18
C SER A 13 0.04 25.33 -19.27
N SER A 14 -0.23 25.25 -17.98
CA SER A 14 0.61 24.55 -16.99
C SER A 14 0.15 23.10 -16.73
N LEU A 15 -1.00 22.70 -17.28
CA LEU A 15 -1.54 21.36 -17.13
C LEU A 15 -0.83 20.37 -18.04
N ASP A 16 -0.52 19.20 -17.53
CA ASP A 16 -0.03 18.06 -18.30
C ASP A 16 -1.21 17.35 -18.99
N TRP A 17 -1.47 17.73 -20.24
CA TRP A 17 -2.56 17.18 -21.04
C TRP A 17 -2.41 15.67 -21.31
N TRP A 18 -1.18 15.15 -21.30
CA TRP A 18 -0.94 13.71 -21.45
C TRP A 18 -1.46 12.93 -20.24
N THR A 19 -1.14 13.40 -19.04
CA THR A 19 -1.63 12.77 -17.79
C THR A 19 -3.16 12.85 -17.71
N ILE A 20 -3.75 13.99 -18.07
CA ILE A 20 -5.21 14.15 -18.10
C ILE A 20 -5.84 13.22 -19.13
N GLY A 21 -5.27 13.12 -20.35
CA GLY A 21 -5.75 12.23 -21.40
C GLY A 21 -5.72 10.75 -20.97
N ILE A 22 -4.64 10.30 -20.36
CA ILE A 22 -4.52 8.94 -19.82
C ILE A 22 -5.56 8.69 -18.70
N TYR A 23 -5.74 9.66 -17.80
CA TYR A 23 -6.73 9.56 -16.72
C TYR A 23 -8.15 9.40 -17.28
N LEU A 24 -8.56 10.23 -18.26
CA LEU A 24 -9.87 10.14 -18.88
C LEU A 24 -10.05 8.81 -19.66
N ALA A 25 -9.01 8.35 -20.35
CA ALA A 25 -9.03 7.06 -21.03
C ALA A 25 -9.22 5.90 -20.03
N LEU A 26 -8.54 5.92 -18.89
CA LEU A 26 -8.70 4.92 -17.83
C LEU A 26 -10.11 4.95 -17.22
N LEU A 27 -10.70 6.12 -17.04
CA LEU A 27 -12.08 6.25 -16.57
C LEU A 27 -13.08 5.65 -17.59
N ALA A 28 -12.88 5.92 -18.88
CA ALA A 28 -13.74 5.36 -19.94
C ALA A 28 -13.64 3.84 -20.02
N VAL A 29 -12.41 3.29 -20.01
CA VAL A 29 -12.17 1.84 -20.02
C VAL A 29 -12.74 1.19 -18.75
N GLY A 30 -12.56 1.83 -17.59
CA GLY A 30 -13.12 1.37 -16.31
C GLY A 30 -14.66 1.30 -16.35
N TRP A 31 -15.31 2.33 -16.88
CA TRP A 31 -16.76 2.35 -17.04
C TRP A 31 -17.25 1.25 -18.00
N LEU A 32 -16.60 1.09 -19.15
CA LEU A 32 -16.91 0.02 -20.10
C LEU A 32 -16.74 -1.38 -19.47
N SER A 33 -15.73 -1.57 -18.65
CA SER A 33 -15.51 -2.83 -17.92
C SER A 33 -16.63 -3.12 -16.93
N VAL A 34 -17.12 -2.10 -16.21
CA VAL A 34 -18.27 -2.25 -15.28
C VAL A 34 -19.54 -2.55 -16.08
N CYS A 35 -19.79 -1.86 -17.19
CA CYS A 35 -20.92 -2.16 -18.07
C CYS A 35 -20.89 -3.61 -18.56
N GLY A 36 -19.73 -4.09 -19.04
CA GLY A 36 -19.58 -5.47 -19.50
C GLY A 36 -19.76 -6.52 -18.40
N ALA A 37 -19.28 -6.23 -17.18
CA ALA A 37 -19.40 -7.15 -16.05
C ALA A 37 -20.81 -7.20 -15.43
N THR A 38 -21.60 -6.15 -15.60
CA THR A 38 -22.96 -6.06 -15.02
C THR A 38 -24.07 -6.21 -16.06
N TYR A 39 -23.71 -6.41 -17.34
CA TYR A 39 -24.67 -6.55 -18.40
C TYR A 39 -25.51 -7.82 -18.20
N SER A 40 -26.83 -7.63 -18.10
CA SER A 40 -27.83 -8.70 -18.16
C SER A 40 -28.79 -8.41 -19.29
N PHE A 41 -29.22 -9.46 -20.03
CA PHE A 41 -30.12 -9.31 -21.16
C PHE A 41 -31.53 -8.78 -20.76
N GLU A 42 -31.83 -8.76 -19.45
CA GLU A 42 -33.11 -8.30 -18.93
C GLU A 42 -33.10 -6.82 -18.54
N GLU A 43 -31.94 -6.22 -18.26
CA GLU A 43 -31.78 -4.82 -17.91
C GLU A 43 -31.24 -4.02 -19.10
N THR A 44 -32.15 -3.29 -19.76
CA THR A 44 -31.80 -2.51 -20.97
C THR A 44 -31.22 -1.11 -20.69
N ASP A 45 -31.40 -0.58 -19.47
CA ASP A 45 -31.02 0.79 -19.13
C ASP A 45 -29.63 0.85 -18.44
N ILE A 46 -28.58 0.98 -19.26
CA ILE A 46 -27.19 1.13 -18.80
C ILE A 46 -26.98 2.44 -18.01
N PHE A 47 -27.78 3.45 -18.26
CA PHE A 47 -27.68 4.79 -17.66
C PHE A 47 -28.55 5.01 -16.42
N SER A 48 -29.39 4.04 -16.05
CA SER A 48 -30.22 4.15 -14.85
C SER A 48 -29.35 4.22 -13.58
N LEU A 49 -29.69 5.12 -12.66
CA LEU A 49 -29.01 5.25 -11.36
C LEU A 49 -29.24 4.03 -10.45
N ASP A 50 -30.18 3.16 -10.78
CA ASP A 50 -30.42 1.90 -10.08
C ASP A 50 -29.41 0.81 -10.50
N THR A 51 -28.77 0.99 -11.66
CA THR A 51 -27.73 0.08 -12.15
C THR A 51 -26.34 0.48 -11.66
N ARG A 52 -25.40 -0.49 -11.57
CA ARG A 52 -24.02 -0.22 -11.18
C ARG A 52 -23.30 0.66 -12.21
N SER A 53 -23.62 0.48 -13.48
CA SER A 53 -23.04 1.27 -14.58
C SER A 53 -23.47 2.73 -14.56
N GLY A 54 -24.77 3.03 -14.29
CA GLY A 54 -25.25 4.40 -14.15
C GLY A 54 -24.72 5.08 -12.89
N MET A 55 -24.69 4.37 -11.75
CA MET A 55 -24.06 4.88 -10.52
C MET A 55 -22.59 5.20 -10.72
N GLN A 56 -21.87 4.41 -11.52
CA GLN A 56 -20.47 4.66 -11.86
C GLN A 56 -20.27 6.00 -12.58
N ILE A 57 -21.19 6.39 -13.47
CA ILE A 57 -21.13 7.70 -14.16
C ILE A 57 -21.22 8.84 -13.14
N LEU A 58 -22.13 8.73 -12.16
CA LEU A 58 -22.24 9.72 -11.10
C LEU A 58 -20.92 9.84 -10.31
N TRP A 59 -20.29 8.72 -9.97
CA TRP A 59 -19.00 8.72 -9.28
C TRP A 59 -17.86 9.29 -10.13
N ILE A 60 -17.88 9.04 -11.44
CA ILE A 60 -16.93 9.67 -12.38
C ILE A 60 -17.11 11.18 -12.39
N GLY A 61 -18.34 11.68 -12.49
CA GLY A 61 -18.61 13.12 -12.45
C GLY A 61 -18.16 13.77 -11.15
N THR A 62 -18.47 13.16 -10.00
CA THR A 62 -18.02 13.67 -8.69
C THR A 62 -16.50 13.62 -8.55
N SER A 63 -15.83 12.60 -9.06
CA SER A 63 -14.36 12.49 -9.01
C SER A 63 -13.66 13.57 -9.86
N ILE A 64 -14.20 13.87 -11.04
CA ILE A 64 -13.67 14.95 -11.91
C ILE A 64 -13.86 16.31 -11.23
N CYS A 65 -15.03 16.56 -10.64
CA CYS A 65 -15.30 17.77 -9.89
C CYS A 65 -14.35 17.95 -8.70
N LEU A 66 -14.16 16.88 -7.91
CA LEU A 66 -13.22 16.88 -6.80
C LEU A 66 -11.77 17.08 -7.27
N GLY A 67 -11.38 16.43 -8.37
CA GLY A 67 -10.05 16.62 -8.97
C GLY A 67 -9.81 18.07 -9.38
N PHE A 68 -10.81 18.72 -9.96
CA PHE A 68 -10.73 20.13 -10.32
C PHE A 68 -10.59 21.03 -9.08
N ILE A 69 -11.36 20.78 -8.01
CA ILE A 69 -11.23 21.50 -6.74
C ILE A 69 -9.81 21.34 -6.17
N ILE A 70 -9.27 20.13 -6.16
CA ILE A 70 -7.92 19.85 -5.66
C ILE A 70 -6.85 20.59 -6.47
N LEU A 71 -6.99 20.66 -7.80
CA LEU A 71 -6.08 21.40 -8.67
C LEU A 71 -6.10 22.91 -8.43
N MET A 72 -7.20 23.44 -7.91
CA MET A 72 -7.32 24.87 -7.58
C MET A 72 -6.80 25.19 -6.16
N MET A 73 -6.54 24.19 -5.34
CA MET A 73 -6.05 24.41 -3.97
C MET A 73 -4.55 24.71 -3.97
N ASP A 74 -4.14 25.63 -3.09
CA ASP A 74 -2.73 25.96 -2.87
C ASP A 74 -2.02 24.79 -2.13
N ASP A 75 -0.79 24.48 -2.51
CA ASP A 75 0.05 23.45 -1.89
C ASP A 75 0.20 23.64 -0.37
N ARG A 76 0.15 24.89 0.10
CA ARG A 76 0.22 25.25 1.53
C ARG A 76 -0.90 24.65 2.36
N VAL A 77 -2.09 24.45 1.75
CA VAL A 77 -3.23 23.85 2.44
C VAL A 77 -2.91 22.39 2.77
N PHE A 78 -2.38 21.65 1.81
CA PHE A 78 -1.99 20.24 2.02
C PHE A 78 -0.87 20.14 3.06
N ASP A 79 0.13 21.00 2.99
CA ASP A 79 1.21 21.02 3.99
C ASP A 79 0.68 21.33 5.38
N THR A 80 -0.17 22.35 5.53
CA THR A 80 -0.70 22.77 6.84
C THR A 80 -1.54 21.67 7.48
N PHE A 81 -2.42 21.05 6.71
CA PHE A 81 -3.39 20.08 7.22
C PHE A 81 -2.90 18.61 7.21
N ALA A 82 -1.70 18.32 6.69
CA ALA A 82 -1.19 16.95 6.54
C ALA A 82 -1.30 16.10 7.83
N TYR A 83 -0.80 16.60 8.95
CA TYR A 83 -0.86 15.86 10.22
C TYR A 83 -2.26 15.84 10.85
N VAL A 84 -3.06 16.87 10.62
CA VAL A 84 -4.46 16.93 11.11
C VAL A 84 -5.29 15.87 10.38
N LEU A 85 -5.18 15.81 9.05
CA LEU A 85 -5.84 14.77 8.25
C LEU A 85 -5.37 13.37 8.63
N TYR A 86 -4.06 13.20 8.83
CA TYR A 86 -3.51 11.92 9.25
C TYR A 86 -4.08 11.48 10.62
N ALA A 87 -4.08 12.35 11.63
CA ALA A 87 -4.64 12.04 12.93
C ALA A 87 -6.15 11.75 12.86
N LEU A 88 -6.90 12.54 12.07
CA LEU A 88 -8.33 12.33 11.86
C LEU A 88 -8.60 10.93 11.29
N PHE A 89 -7.90 10.54 10.21
CA PHE A 89 -8.13 9.23 9.59
C PHE A 89 -7.63 8.08 10.46
N LEU A 90 -6.60 8.25 11.28
CA LEU A 90 -6.23 7.26 12.29
C LEU A 90 -7.35 7.03 13.32
N LEU A 91 -7.99 8.11 13.78
CA LEU A 91 -9.12 8.01 14.70
C LEU A 91 -10.32 7.31 14.03
N VAL A 92 -10.60 7.65 12.78
CA VAL A 92 -11.67 6.98 12.02
C VAL A 92 -11.35 5.49 11.79
N LEU A 93 -10.11 5.13 11.45
CA LEU A 93 -9.68 3.73 11.34
C LEU A 93 -9.83 2.99 12.67
N LEU A 94 -9.45 3.62 13.77
CA LEU A 94 -9.61 3.04 15.10
C LEU A 94 -11.09 2.83 15.45
N ALA A 95 -11.94 3.80 15.15
CA ALA A 95 -13.37 3.71 15.38
C ALA A 95 -14.04 2.58 14.57
N THR A 96 -13.60 2.33 13.34
CA THR A 96 -14.15 1.25 12.51
C THR A 96 -13.80 -0.15 13.02
N ILE A 97 -12.72 -0.34 13.77
CA ILE A 97 -12.40 -1.64 14.41
C ILE A 97 -13.53 -2.06 15.37
N PHE A 98 -14.14 -1.08 16.04
CA PHE A 98 -15.23 -1.32 16.99
C PHE A 98 -16.62 -1.33 16.34
N ASN A 99 -16.70 -1.17 15.01
CA ASN A 99 -17.99 -1.19 14.30
C ASN A 99 -18.56 -2.61 14.33
N PRO A 100 -19.84 -2.79 14.75
CA PRO A 100 -20.49 -4.10 14.78
C PRO A 100 -20.84 -4.64 13.39
N HIS A 101 -20.87 -3.78 12.35
CA HIS A 101 -21.24 -4.18 10.99
C HIS A 101 -20.04 -4.78 10.25
N GLU A 102 -20.09 -6.08 10.02
CA GLU A 102 -19.14 -6.78 9.15
C GLU A 102 -19.72 -6.89 7.73
N ILE A 103 -18.93 -6.46 6.73
CA ILE A 103 -19.25 -6.66 5.31
C ILE A 103 -18.20 -7.57 4.72
N LYS A 104 -18.61 -8.74 4.22
CA LYS A 104 -17.70 -9.76 3.65
C LYS A 104 -16.55 -10.14 4.60
N GLY A 105 -16.82 -10.25 5.90
CA GLY A 105 -15.83 -10.63 6.90
C GLY A 105 -14.86 -9.52 7.32
N SER A 106 -15.00 -8.30 6.81
CA SER A 106 -14.19 -7.14 7.17
C SER A 106 -15.01 -6.06 7.88
N ARG A 107 -14.40 -5.39 8.86
CA ARG A 107 -14.98 -4.27 9.64
C ARG A 107 -14.48 -2.92 9.15
N SER A 108 -14.22 -2.77 7.87
CA SER A 108 -13.55 -1.61 7.28
C SER A 108 -14.51 -0.59 6.66
N TRP A 109 -15.81 -0.85 6.65
CA TRP A 109 -16.80 -0.02 5.99
C TRP A 109 -17.63 0.81 6.96
N LEU A 110 -17.70 2.10 6.70
CA LEU A 110 -18.68 2.99 7.31
C LEU A 110 -19.91 3.04 6.40
N VAL A 111 -21.03 2.56 6.93
CA VAL A 111 -22.31 2.56 6.23
C VAL A 111 -23.15 3.73 6.75
N MET A 112 -23.42 4.71 5.89
CA MET A 112 -24.25 5.87 6.17
C MET A 112 -25.42 5.90 5.16
N GLY A 113 -26.48 5.16 5.46
CA GLY A 113 -27.62 4.98 4.54
C GLY A 113 -27.19 4.29 3.24
N PRO A 114 -27.40 4.89 2.07
CA PRO A 114 -26.99 4.31 0.78
C PRO A 114 -25.48 4.43 0.53
N LEU A 115 -24.77 5.30 1.26
CA LEU A 115 -23.35 5.55 1.09
C LEU A 115 -22.53 4.56 1.89
N ARG A 116 -21.56 3.94 1.23
CA ARG A 116 -20.57 3.07 1.85
C ARG A 116 -19.20 3.67 1.61
N ILE A 117 -18.53 4.06 2.68
CA ILE A 117 -17.21 4.69 2.64
C ILE A 117 -16.23 3.75 3.32
N GLN A 118 -15.09 3.55 2.68
CA GLN A 118 -13.99 2.77 3.23
C GLN A 118 -12.89 3.73 3.72
N PRO A 119 -12.75 3.96 5.04
CA PRO A 119 -11.77 4.91 5.57
C PRO A 119 -10.33 4.58 5.23
N ALA A 120 -10.01 3.30 5.01
CA ALA A 120 -8.68 2.84 4.61
C ALA A 120 -8.19 3.49 3.31
N GLU A 121 -9.10 3.79 2.36
CA GLU A 121 -8.75 4.44 1.10
C GLU A 121 -8.29 5.90 1.33
N PHE A 122 -8.98 6.62 2.19
CA PHE A 122 -8.62 7.99 2.55
C PHE A 122 -7.39 8.06 3.46
N ALA A 123 -7.22 7.06 4.33
CA ALA A 123 -6.04 6.96 5.18
C ALA A 123 -4.74 6.79 4.38
N LYS A 124 -4.76 6.13 3.22
CA LYS A 124 -3.60 6.05 2.31
C LYS A 124 -3.14 7.43 1.85
N PHE A 125 -4.09 8.26 1.42
CA PHE A 125 -3.81 9.64 1.03
C PHE A 125 -3.26 10.48 2.19
N ALA A 126 -3.91 10.42 3.35
CA ALA A 126 -3.46 11.14 4.55
C ALA A 126 -2.07 10.70 5.01
N THR A 127 -1.77 9.38 4.91
CA THR A 127 -0.44 8.84 5.20
C THR A 127 0.61 9.37 4.22
N ALA A 128 0.28 9.44 2.92
CA ALA A 128 1.17 10.00 1.91
C ALA A 128 1.53 11.46 2.21
N LEU A 129 0.54 12.29 2.56
CA LEU A 129 0.77 13.68 2.95
C LEU A 129 1.62 13.81 4.22
N ALA A 130 1.32 13.03 5.25
CA ALA A 130 2.06 13.06 6.50
C ALA A 130 3.51 12.61 6.33
N ALA A 131 3.74 11.54 5.55
CA ALA A 131 5.07 11.05 5.21
C ALA A 131 5.86 12.06 4.37
N ALA A 132 5.24 12.68 3.36
CA ALA A 132 5.85 13.71 2.54
C ALA A 132 6.25 14.92 3.39
N LYS A 133 5.36 15.41 4.26
CA LYS A 133 5.64 16.51 5.19
C LYS A 133 6.76 16.18 6.16
N LEU A 134 6.79 14.96 6.72
CA LEU A 134 7.86 14.53 7.61
C LEU A 134 9.20 14.53 6.89
N MET A 135 9.26 13.98 5.68
CA MET A 135 10.50 13.88 4.89
C MET A 135 10.96 15.22 4.32
N SER A 136 10.07 16.19 4.13
CA SER A 136 10.42 17.55 3.71
C SER A 136 11.00 18.42 4.84
N THR A 137 10.99 17.95 6.08
CA THR A 137 11.52 18.71 7.23
C THR A 137 13.02 18.92 7.10
N TYR A 138 13.48 20.16 7.35
CA TYR A 138 14.90 20.51 7.26
C TYR A 138 15.77 19.59 8.12
N GLY A 139 16.81 19.05 7.53
CA GLY A 139 17.75 18.15 8.21
C GLY A 139 17.23 16.72 8.42
N PHE A 140 16.08 16.35 7.88
CA PHE A 140 15.59 14.97 7.87
C PHE A 140 16.48 14.07 6.99
N SER A 141 16.82 12.88 7.47
CA SER A 141 17.63 11.92 6.71
C SER A 141 17.27 10.48 7.08
N LEU A 142 16.87 9.70 6.08
CA LEU A 142 16.54 8.28 6.26
C LEU A 142 17.73 7.41 6.65
N SER A 143 18.97 7.93 6.52
CA SER A 143 20.17 7.25 7.03
C SER A 143 20.30 7.34 8.55
N ARG A 144 19.57 8.24 9.19
CA ARG A 144 19.56 8.42 10.63
C ARG A 144 18.45 7.57 11.26
N ASN A 145 18.79 6.69 12.18
CA ASN A 145 17.85 5.73 12.78
C ASN A 145 16.58 6.40 13.34
N ARG A 146 16.70 7.57 13.97
CA ARG A 146 15.55 8.30 14.54
C ARG A 146 14.54 8.69 13.47
N ASP A 147 15.02 9.26 12.38
CA ASP A 147 14.17 9.77 11.30
C ASP A 147 13.57 8.61 10.50
N PHE A 148 14.36 7.56 10.30
CA PHE A 148 13.88 6.32 9.69
C PHE A 148 12.75 5.69 10.52
N LEU A 149 12.92 5.57 11.84
CA LEU A 149 11.88 5.02 12.73
C LEU A 149 10.62 5.91 12.75
N ALA A 150 10.78 7.23 12.71
CA ALA A 150 9.65 8.16 12.61
C ALA A 150 8.85 7.96 11.31
N ALA A 151 9.54 7.83 10.16
CA ALA A 151 8.89 7.56 8.88
C ALA A 151 8.20 6.18 8.88
N CYS A 152 8.86 5.16 9.41
CA CYS A 152 8.25 3.83 9.59
C CYS A 152 7.01 3.89 10.48
N ALA A 153 7.04 4.62 11.58
CA ALA A 153 5.90 4.76 12.48
C ALA A 153 4.69 5.38 11.78
N VAL A 154 4.90 6.43 10.97
CA VAL A 154 3.83 7.06 10.19
C VAL A 154 3.19 6.10 9.18
N ILE A 155 3.97 5.20 8.59
CA ILE A 155 3.47 4.25 7.58
C ILE A 155 2.86 3.01 8.25
N ILE A 156 3.52 2.46 9.27
CA ILE A 156 3.12 1.18 9.89
C ILE A 156 1.89 1.35 10.78
N THR A 157 1.70 2.50 11.45
CA THR A 157 0.55 2.71 12.35
C THR A 157 -0.80 2.50 11.65
N PRO A 158 -1.13 3.18 10.54
CA PRO A 158 -2.38 2.94 9.84
C PRO A 158 -2.44 1.53 9.22
N MET A 159 -1.32 0.99 8.74
CA MET A 159 -1.24 -0.37 8.22
C MET A 159 -1.67 -1.41 9.28
N LEU A 160 -1.21 -1.28 10.52
CA LEU A 160 -1.58 -2.19 11.62
C LEU A 160 -3.08 -2.06 11.98
N LEU A 161 -3.64 -0.85 11.96
CA LEU A 161 -5.07 -0.64 12.20
C LEU A 161 -5.91 -1.31 11.11
N ILE A 162 -5.49 -1.22 9.84
CA ILE A 162 -6.18 -1.85 8.69
C ILE A 162 -6.08 -3.38 8.79
N ILE A 163 -4.95 -3.94 9.19
CA ILE A 163 -4.82 -5.38 9.48
C ILE A 163 -5.78 -5.79 10.60
N GLY A 164 -5.92 -4.99 11.63
CA GLY A 164 -6.88 -5.21 12.72
C GLY A 164 -8.35 -5.22 12.26
N GLN A 165 -8.66 -4.56 11.14
CA GLN A 165 -9.99 -4.59 10.49
C GLN A 165 -10.18 -5.83 9.60
N LYS A 166 -9.22 -6.76 9.55
CA LYS A 166 -9.19 -7.94 8.66
C LYS A 166 -9.12 -7.58 7.18
N GLU A 167 -8.49 -6.45 6.82
CA GLU A 167 -8.30 -6.00 5.45
C GLU A 167 -6.83 -6.05 5.02
N THR A 168 -6.33 -7.24 4.82
CA THR A 168 -4.91 -7.47 4.44
C THR A 168 -4.56 -6.88 3.07
N GLY A 169 -5.51 -6.87 2.12
CA GLY A 169 -5.31 -6.31 0.78
C GLY A 169 -5.00 -4.81 0.81
N SER A 170 -5.80 -4.03 1.53
CA SER A 170 -5.57 -2.59 1.70
C SER A 170 -4.29 -2.29 2.49
N ALA A 171 -3.97 -3.12 3.48
CA ALA A 171 -2.74 -3.01 4.25
C ALA A 171 -1.48 -3.25 3.40
N LEU A 172 -1.55 -4.19 2.45
CA LEU A 172 -0.42 -4.50 1.55
C LEU A 172 -0.02 -3.29 0.69
N VAL A 173 -0.96 -2.41 0.34
CA VAL A 173 -0.65 -1.19 -0.43
C VAL A 173 0.33 -0.28 0.30
N TYR A 174 0.33 -0.28 1.64
CA TYR A 174 1.28 0.51 2.43
C TYR A 174 2.74 0.09 2.24
N THR A 175 2.99 -1.11 1.76
CA THR A 175 4.36 -1.55 1.42
C THR A 175 4.96 -0.71 0.29
N SER A 176 4.14 -0.09 -0.56
CA SER A 176 4.61 0.82 -1.62
C SER A 176 5.30 2.07 -1.07
N PHE A 177 4.97 2.52 0.14
CA PHE A 177 5.64 3.65 0.77
C PHE A 177 7.12 3.37 1.07
N PHE A 178 7.51 2.11 1.27
CA PHE A 178 8.91 1.74 1.42
C PHE A 178 9.70 1.92 0.11
N LEU A 179 9.04 1.75 -1.06
CA LEU A 179 9.66 2.09 -2.35
C LEU A 179 9.91 3.59 -2.47
N MET A 180 8.96 4.42 -2.00
CA MET A 180 9.12 5.86 -1.93
C MET A 180 10.29 6.24 -0.98
N MET A 181 10.36 5.63 0.21
CA MET A 181 11.46 5.85 1.15
C MET A 181 12.82 5.45 0.55
N TYR A 182 12.86 4.39 -0.24
CA TYR A 182 14.07 3.99 -0.95
C TYR A 182 14.52 5.06 -1.95
N ARG A 183 13.58 5.64 -2.69
CA ARG A 183 13.87 6.76 -3.59
C ARG A 183 14.40 7.99 -2.85
N GLU A 184 13.94 8.23 -1.63
CA GLU A 184 14.34 9.35 -0.76
C GLU A 184 15.62 9.06 0.05
N GLY A 185 16.33 7.98 -0.25
CA GLY A 185 17.65 7.68 0.32
C GLY A 185 17.69 6.62 1.42
N MET A 186 16.63 5.84 1.59
CA MET A 186 16.67 4.66 2.46
C MET A 186 17.70 3.65 1.91
N PRO A 187 18.53 3.02 2.75
CA PRO A 187 19.45 1.98 2.31
C PRO A 187 18.74 0.84 1.58
N GLY A 188 19.25 0.48 0.39
CA GLY A 188 18.65 -0.57 -0.45
C GLY A 188 18.59 -1.94 0.22
N SER A 189 19.47 -2.21 1.20
CA SER A 189 19.46 -3.43 2.01
C SER A 189 18.15 -3.62 2.78
N ILE A 190 17.53 -2.53 3.28
CA ILE A 190 16.27 -2.58 4.02
C ILE A 190 15.12 -2.96 3.09
N LEU A 191 15.00 -2.28 1.95
CA LEU A 191 13.97 -2.58 0.95
C LEU A 191 14.10 -4.02 0.46
N PHE A 192 15.33 -4.44 0.15
CA PHE A 192 15.60 -5.77 -0.33
C PHE A 192 15.24 -6.85 0.71
N THR A 193 15.59 -6.62 1.98
CA THR A 193 15.22 -7.52 3.08
C THR A 193 13.69 -7.61 3.22
N GLY A 194 12.98 -6.49 3.13
CA GLY A 194 11.51 -6.47 3.17
C GLY A 194 10.87 -7.27 2.02
N VAL A 195 11.34 -7.06 0.80
CA VAL A 195 10.86 -7.81 -0.38
C VAL A 195 11.16 -9.32 -0.24
N ALA A 196 12.35 -9.67 0.24
CA ALA A 196 12.72 -11.06 0.49
C ALA A 196 11.82 -11.71 1.56
N MET A 197 11.51 -11.00 2.65
CA MET A 197 10.56 -11.48 3.68
C MET A 197 9.19 -11.80 3.10
N VAL A 198 8.63 -10.89 2.31
CA VAL A 198 7.32 -11.09 1.66
C VAL A 198 7.38 -12.30 0.71
N ALA A 199 8.42 -12.39 -0.11
CA ALA A 199 8.60 -13.52 -1.03
C ALA A 199 8.70 -14.86 -0.28
N TYR A 200 9.47 -14.93 0.81
CA TYR A 200 9.60 -16.13 1.63
C TYR A 200 8.28 -16.51 2.29
N PHE A 201 7.54 -15.52 2.79
CA PHE A 201 6.23 -15.74 3.39
C PHE A 201 5.25 -16.32 2.37
N VAL A 202 5.13 -15.72 1.19
CA VAL A 202 4.22 -16.18 0.13
C VAL A 202 4.59 -17.57 -0.36
N VAL A 203 5.87 -17.83 -0.63
CA VAL A 203 6.35 -19.15 -1.07
C VAL A 203 6.16 -20.19 0.04
N GLY A 204 6.46 -19.84 1.29
CA GLY A 204 6.29 -20.73 2.44
C GLY A 204 4.85 -21.22 2.59
N ILE A 205 3.88 -20.31 2.54
CA ILE A 205 2.46 -20.63 2.66
C ILE A 205 1.95 -21.37 1.43
N ARG A 206 2.27 -20.89 0.24
CA ARG A 206 1.73 -21.48 -1.01
C ARG A 206 2.06 -22.94 -1.18
N PHE A 207 3.21 -23.37 -0.68
CA PHE A 207 3.71 -24.74 -0.83
C PHE A 207 3.80 -25.51 0.50
N GLU A 208 3.13 -25.04 1.56
CA GLU A 208 3.19 -25.69 2.89
C GLU A 208 2.56 -27.08 2.87
N GLU A 209 1.47 -27.28 2.12
CA GLU A 209 0.74 -28.54 2.03
C GLU A 209 1.39 -29.56 1.07
N VAL A 210 2.34 -29.10 0.24
CA VAL A 210 2.99 -29.97 -0.74
C VAL A 210 4.11 -30.77 -0.05
N ALA A 211 3.89 -32.05 0.14
CA ALA A 211 4.91 -32.97 0.69
C ALA A 211 6.07 -33.16 -0.30
N LEU A 212 7.29 -33.03 0.18
CA LEU A 212 8.50 -33.31 -0.62
C LEU A 212 8.87 -34.78 -0.47
N TRP A 213 8.38 -35.64 -1.41
CA TRP A 213 8.63 -37.09 -1.43
C TRP A 213 8.40 -37.70 -0.04
N GLN A 214 9.29 -38.44 0.53
CA GLN A 214 9.17 -39.11 1.84
C GLN A 214 9.82 -38.29 2.98
N MET A 215 10.11 -37.01 2.78
CA MET A 215 10.75 -36.17 3.79
C MET A 215 9.73 -35.51 4.75
N PRO A 216 10.06 -35.35 6.05
CA PRO A 216 9.19 -34.72 7.03
C PRO A 216 9.13 -33.17 6.87
N VAL A 217 9.60 -32.63 5.74
CA VAL A 217 9.67 -31.19 5.44
C VAL A 217 8.77 -30.90 4.27
N SER A 218 7.89 -29.91 4.42
CA SER A 218 7.05 -29.46 3.31
C SER A 218 7.90 -28.80 2.20
N LEU A 219 7.42 -28.90 0.95
CA LEU A 219 8.07 -28.28 -0.20
C LEU A 219 8.27 -26.77 0.02
N GLY A 220 7.29 -26.10 0.64
CA GLY A 220 7.39 -24.68 0.97
C GLY A 220 8.58 -24.35 1.85
N LYS A 221 8.78 -25.09 2.93
CA LYS A 221 9.92 -24.90 3.85
C LYS A 221 11.25 -25.15 3.15
N PHE A 222 11.33 -26.17 2.30
CA PHE A 222 12.53 -26.46 1.51
C PHE A 222 12.84 -25.34 0.53
N LEU A 223 11.85 -24.84 -0.21
CA LEU A 223 12.03 -23.74 -1.16
C LEU A 223 12.46 -22.44 -0.46
N VAL A 224 11.87 -22.11 0.69
CA VAL A 224 12.26 -20.94 1.48
C VAL A 224 13.71 -21.05 1.93
N LEU A 225 14.12 -22.20 2.45
CA LEU A 225 15.53 -22.44 2.84
C LEU A 225 16.48 -22.32 1.64
N LEU A 226 16.11 -22.87 0.50
CA LEU A 226 16.89 -22.77 -0.73
C LEU A 226 17.03 -21.31 -1.19
N MET A 227 15.93 -20.56 -1.21
CA MET A 227 15.93 -19.14 -1.57
C MET A 227 16.80 -18.32 -0.62
N VAL A 228 16.72 -18.56 0.70
CA VAL A 228 17.55 -17.90 1.71
C VAL A 228 19.03 -18.18 1.46
N HIS A 229 19.39 -19.43 1.16
CA HIS A 229 20.79 -19.81 0.88
C HIS A 229 21.32 -19.16 -0.39
N ILE A 230 20.56 -19.23 -1.50
CA ILE A 230 20.93 -18.58 -2.77
C ILE A 230 21.13 -17.09 -2.55
N PHE A 231 20.19 -16.46 -1.82
CA PHE A 231 20.26 -15.06 -1.50
C PHE A 231 21.49 -14.69 -0.68
N THR A 232 21.76 -15.46 0.37
CA THR A 232 22.95 -15.24 1.22
C THR A 232 24.24 -15.35 0.41
N VAL A 233 24.35 -16.37 -0.45
CA VAL A 233 25.51 -16.55 -1.33
C VAL A 233 25.66 -15.40 -2.32
N CYS A 234 24.58 -14.93 -2.94
CA CYS A 234 24.57 -13.77 -3.83
C CYS A 234 25.05 -12.51 -3.11
N MET A 235 24.46 -12.22 -1.93
CA MET A 235 24.83 -11.03 -1.15
C MET A 235 26.28 -11.08 -0.67
N VAL A 236 26.74 -12.22 -0.21
CA VAL A 236 28.13 -12.43 0.16
C VAL A 236 29.06 -12.16 -1.03
N ARG A 237 28.74 -12.67 -2.22
CA ARG A 237 29.58 -12.43 -3.42
C ARG A 237 29.56 -10.99 -3.91
N VAL A 238 28.42 -10.30 -3.82
CA VAL A 238 28.27 -8.93 -4.34
C VAL A 238 28.82 -7.89 -3.36
N TYR A 239 28.64 -8.08 -2.05
CA TYR A 239 28.95 -7.06 -1.04
C TYR A 239 30.15 -7.37 -0.16
N CYS A 240 30.74 -8.59 -0.21
CA CYS A 240 31.81 -8.96 0.69
C CYS A 240 33.19 -8.45 0.25
N ARG A 241 33.41 -7.16 0.47
CA ARG A 241 34.73 -6.60 0.65
C ARG A 241 35.16 -6.43 2.13
N ASP A 242 34.17 -6.50 3.06
CA ASP A 242 34.39 -6.23 4.48
C ASP A 242 33.80 -7.34 5.38
N LYS A 243 34.65 -7.93 6.26
CA LYS A 243 34.25 -9.00 7.19
C LYS A 243 33.19 -8.59 8.20
N ARG A 244 33.02 -7.29 8.50
CA ARG A 244 31.95 -6.78 9.38
C ARG A 244 30.60 -6.87 8.70
N LEU A 245 30.52 -6.55 7.41
CA LEU A 245 29.28 -6.59 6.62
C LEU A 245 28.76 -8.04 6.52
N VAL A 246 29.67 -9.03 6.35
CA VAL A 246 29.31 -10.47 6.32
C VAL A 246 28.61 -10.90 7.59
N ARG A 247 29.11 -10.48 8.74
CA ARG A 247 28.51 -10.84 10.03
C ARG A 247 27.11 -10.24 10.21
N HIS A 248 26.91 -8.98 9.82
CA HIS A 248 25.59 -8.35 9.87
C HIS A 248 24.60 -9.00 8.89
N LEU A 249 25.04 -9.32 7.68
CA LEU A 249 24.21 -10.04 6.71
C LEU A 249 23.85 -11.44 7.19
N ALA A 250 24.80 -12.20 7.76
CA ALA A 250 24.51 -13.51 8.32
C ALA A 250 23.50 -13.45 9.48
N LEU A 251 23.63 -12.46 10.38
CA LEU A 251 22.69 -12.23 11.47
C LEU A 251 21.30 -11.82 10.95
N THR A 252 21.25 -11.01 9.91
CA THR A 252 19.98 -10.60 9.27
C THR A 252 19.30 -11.80 8.62
N VAL A 253 20.04 -12.65 7.92
CA VAL A 253 19.53 -13.86 7.28
C VAL A 253 19.01 -14.84 8.33
N VAL A 254 19.74 -15.08 9.40
CA VAL A 254 19.31 -15.93 10.53
C VAL A 254 18.07 -15.35 11.21
N GLY A 255 18.06 -14.04 11.45
CA GLY A 255 16.89 -13.35 12.01
C GLY A 255 15.65 -13.49 11.13
N VAL A 256 15.79 -13.24 9.83
CA VAL A 256 14.70 -13.34 8.85
C VAL A 256 14.18 -14.77 8.74
N THR A 257 15.06 -15.77 8.68
CA THR A 257 14.64 -17.20 8.64
C THR A 257 13.95 -17.59 9.93
N THR A 258 14.44 -17.17 11.09
CA THR A 258 13.83 -17.47 12.38
C THR A 258 12.44 -16.85 12.49
N VAL A 259 12.29 -15.57 12.09
CA VAL A 259 11.01 -14.87 12.07
C VAL A 259 10.07 -15.53 11.07
N SER A 260 10.50 -15.86 9.84
CA SER A 260 9.66 -16.56 8.85
C SER A 260 9.19 -17.91 9.35
N LEU A 261 10.03 -18.68 10.03
CA LEU A 261 9.66 -19.97 10.60
C LEU A 261 8.71 -19.84 11.81
N LEU A 262 8.89 -18.81 12.64
CA LEU A 262 7.97 -18.50 13.74
C LEU A 262 6.64 -18.02 13.23
N PHE A 263 6.63 -17.15 12.24
CA PHE A 263 5.40 -16.63 11.62
C PHE A 263 4.63 -17.73 10.87
N SER A 264 5.28 -18.66 10.19
CA SER A 264 4.63 -19.79 9.53
C SER A 264 3.90 -20.71 10.53
N LYS A 265 4.26 -20.67 11.80
CA LYS A 265 3.67 -21.51 12.86
C LYS A 265 2.63 -20.79 13.72
N PHE A 266 2.66 -19.44 13.79
CA PHE A 266 1.86 -18.63 14.72
C PHE A 266 0.83 -17.71 14.08
N ILE A 267 0.96 -17.36 12.82
CA ILE A 267 0.04 -16.42 12.16
C ILE A 267 -0.75 -17.19 11.12
N ILE A 268 -1.96 -17.51 11.49
CA ILE A 268 -3.11 -17.83 10.69
C ILE A 268 -3.28 -19.33 10.44
N PRO A 269 -4.27 -19.95 11.01
CA PRO A 269 -5.03 -20.93 10.27
C PRO A 269 -5.66 -20.18 9.09
N PHE A 270 -5.04 -20.29 7.91
CA PHE A 270 -5.49 -19.66 6.65
C PHE A 270 -6.85 -20.22 6.21
N ASP A 271 -7.31 -21.29 6.82
CA ASP A 271 -8.65 -21.87 6.66
C ASP A 271 -9.80 -20.93 6.99
N ILE A 272 -9.54 -19.84 7.72
CA ILE A 272 -10.55 -18.83 8.08
C ILE A 272 -10.73 -17.77 6.97
N VAL A 273 -9.82 -17.68 6.02
CA VAL A 273 -9.85 -16.62 4.96
C VAL A 273 -10.58 -17.09 3.71
N TRP A 274 -10.79 -18.40 3.52
CA TRP A 274 -11.39 -18.99 2.32
C TRP A 274 -12.65 -19.85 2.58
N ALA A 275 -13.13 -19.93 3.84
CA ALA A 275 -14.40 -20.58 4.17
C ALA A 275 -15.60 -19.66 4.02
#